data_6a8d05dbb86d62b153ff11f4ad84464a
#
_entry.id   6a8d05dbb86d62b153ff11f4ad84464a
#
_cell.length_a   1.000
_cell.length_b   1.000
_cell.length_c   1.000
_cell.angle_alpha   90.00
_cell.angle_beta   90.00
_cell.angle_gamma   90.00
#
_symmetry.space_group_name_H-M   'P 1'
#
loop_
_entity.id
_entity.type
_entity.pdbx_description
1 polymer ?
#
loop_
_entity_poly.entity_id
_entity_poly.type
_entity_poly.pdbx_seq_one_letter_code
_entity_poly.pdbx_strand_id
1 'polypeptide(L)'
;MIFTAICGSIFSLLADMPRDYYPNSLEGKNGAELKTELHNLLKNHTRLPYGSRDYNQIACTWTVFKKSDVRPNGKVWDMYSNNSYNFSNGAGATKGMNIEHSVPKSWWGDAYDETATPLTRFKYDGSYDLHHLTPSDAAANTAKSNYPLGEVDSPLFDNGVTKVGTGQANGRATNLFEPADEYKGDFARMYLYFVTCYQDYSWKSSALSMFAQNSYPTLNAYGQSLLLKWHRQDPVSQKEIDRNNAVYSFQGNRNPFIDYPNMVEYIWGDSTNYEFSFSGQSTSAPSISISNDKIEFGYIGTETSKDKEIYIKGKNLTTDITAKLLNNDSGDFSLGMSNLPAHEL
;
A
#
# COMPACT_ATOMS: atom_id res chain seq x y z
N MET A 1 19.10 -29.93 21.04
CA MET A 1 18.68 -29.35 19.75
C MET A 1 18.62 -27.84 19.95
N ILE A 2 19.68 -27.15 19.50
CA ILE A 2 19.84 -25.69 19.71
C ILE A 2 19.16 -25.03 18.54
N PHE A 3 18.07 -24.33 18.79
CA PHE A 3 17.46 -23.43 17.80
C PHE A 3 18.24 -22.10 17.81
N THR A 4 19.10 -21.93 16.84
CA THR A 4 19.72 -20.61 16.56
C THR A 4 18.68 -19.80 15.76
N ALA A 5 18.05 -18.84 16.40
CA ALA A 5 17.26 -17.82 15.70
C ALA A 5 18.24 -16.99 14.88
N ILE A 6 18.19 -17.15 13.57
CA ILE A 6 18.91 -16.27 12.63
C ILE A 6 18.10 -14.96 12.61
N CYS A 7 18.56 -13.99 13.40
CA CYS A 7 18.18 -12.59 13.24
C CYS A 7 18.87 -12.09 11.97
N GLY A 8 18.27 -12.39 10.79
CA GLY A 8 18.76 -12.00 9.47
C GLY A 8 18.41 -10.56 9.18
N SER A 9 19.37 -9.69 9.33
CA SER A 9 19.67 -8.48 8.53
C SER A 9 18.51 -7.69 7.94
N ILE A 10 17.77 -6.98 8.78
CA ILE A 10 16.98 -5.78 8.38
C ILE A 10 17.93 -4.64 7.94
N PHE A 11 19.21 -4.70 8.27
CA PHE A 11 20.20 -3.65 7.96
C PHE A 11 20.67 -3.59 6.50
N SER A 12 20.41 -4.62 5.67
CA SER A 12 20.81 -4.61 4.25
C SER A 12 19.82 -3.84 3.36
N LEU A 13 18.59 -3.63 3.81
CA LEU A 13 17.50 -2.99 3.06
C LEU A 13 17.61 -1.46 2.94
N LEU A 14 18.40 -0.82 3.81
CA LEU A 14 18.52 0.64 3.88
C LEU A 14 19.82 1.16 3.27
N ALA A 15 20.68 0.30 2.68
CA ALA A 15 22.02 0.68 2.26
C ALA A 15 22.07 1.79 1.20
N ASP A 16 21.06 1.89 0.34
CA ASP A 16 20.99 2.87 -0.74
C ASP A 16 19.98 4.00 -0.49
N MET A 17 19.25 3.97 0.61
CA MET A 17 18.32 5.05 0.98
C MET A 17 19.11 6.23 1.56
N PRO A 18 18.91 7.47 1.07
CA PRO A 18 19.52 8.66 1.67
C PRO A 18 19.10 8.81 3.14
N ARG A 19 20.06 9.07 4.02
CA ARG A 19 19.83 9.10 5.48
C ARG A 19 18.72 10.05 5.91
N ASP A 20 18.58 11.18 5.21
CA ASP A 20 17.67 12.27 5.57
C ASP A 20 16.49 12.39 4.60
N TYR A 21 16.18 11.34 3.83
CA TYR A 21 15.07 11.39 2.88
C TYR A 21 13.71 11.50 3.62
N TYR A 22 13.50 10.71 4.65
CA TYR A 22 12.29 10.75 5.44
C TYR A 22 12.43 11.69 6.63
N PRO A 23 11.59 12.75 6.69
CA PRO A 23 11.70 13.74 7.76
C PRO A 23 11.21 13.18 9.11
N ASN A 24 11.81 13.70 10.19
CA ASN A 24 11.38 13.34 11.55
C ASN A 24 9.92 13.72 11.86
N SER A 25 9.29 14.56 11.02
CA SER A 25 7.87 14.92 11.16
C SER A 25 6.92 13.74 10.96
N LEU A 26 7.40 12.61 10.45
CA LEU A 26 6.63 11.35 10.34
C LEU A 26 6.52 10.63 11.70
N GLU A 27 7.50 10.83 12.59
CA GLU A 27 7.48 10.24 13.94
C GLU A 27 6.24 10.69 14.73
N GLY A 28 5.67 9.79 15.50
CA GLY A 28 4.52 10.05 16.35
C GLY A 28 3.19 10.21 15.63
N LYS A 29 3.15 10.01 14.30
CA LYS A 29 1.92 10.11 13.49
C LYS A 29 1.31 8.76 13.16
N ASN A 30 0.01 8.76 12.87
CA ASN A 30 -0.71 7.60 12.36
C ASN A 30 -1.85 8.02 11.42
N GLY A 31 -2.56 7.07 10.84
CA GLY A 31 -3.77 7.26 10.05
C GLY A 31 -3.67 8.41 9.04
N ALA A 32 -4.62 9.33 9.12
CA ALA A 32 -4.73 10.46 8.20
C ALA A 32 -3.55 11.43 8.27
N GLU A 33 -2.98 11.63 9.47
CA GLU A 33 -1.85 12.54 9.65
C GLU A 33 -0.58 11.99 9.02
N LEU A 34 -0.27 10.71 9.26
CA LEU A 34 0.89 10.05 8.66
C LEU A 34 0.78 10.02 7.14
N LYS A 35 -0.40 9.67 6.62
CA LYS A 35 -0.67 9.66 5.17
C LYS A 35 -0.47 11.04 4.53
N THR A 36 -0.99 12.10 5.18
CA THR A 36 -0.89 13.47 4.67
C THR A 36 0.55 13.99 4.70
N GLU A 37 1.32 13.66 5.73
CA GLU A 37 2.73 14.02 5.80
C GLU A 37 3.54 13.33 4.68
N LEU A 38 3.27 12.04 4.43
CA LEU A 38 3.84 11.33 3.29
C LEU A 38 3.42 11.96 1.95
N HIS A 39 2.15 12.32 1.78
CA HIS A 39 1.70 13.05 0.59
C HIS A 39 2.53 14.31 0.35
N ASN A 40 2.76 15.13 1.39
CA ASN A 40 3.53 16.35 1.29
C ASN A 40 5.00 16.11 0.90
N LEU A 41 5.57 15.01 1.33
CA LEU A 41 6.92 14.58 0.94
C LEU A 41 6.95 14.11 -0.53
N LEU A 42 5.96 13.31 -0.96
CA LEU A 42 6.00 12.58 -2.22
C LEU A 42 5.57 13.40 -3.43
N LYS A 43 4.63 14.34 -3.26
CA LYS A 43 4.00 15.09 -4.37
C LYS A 43 4.95 15.97 -5.18
N ASN A 44 6.08 16.37 -4.61
CA ASN A 44 7.07 17.24 -5.24
C ASN A 44 8.20 16.40 -5.87
N HIS A 45 7.87 15.59 -6.86
CA HIS A 45 8.84 14.79 -7.59
C HIS A 45 9.07 15.32 -9.01
N THR A 46 10.16 14.90 -9.65
CA THR A 46 10.50 15.30 -11.01
C THR A 46 9.64 14.55 -12.01
N ARG A 47 8.93 15.30 -12.87
CA ARG A 47 8.23 14.72 -14.02
C ARG A 47 9.22 14.36 -15.11
N LEU A 48 9.20 13.11 -15.56
CA LEU A 48 10.06 12.61 -16.62
C LEU A 48 9.30 12.51 -17.96
N PRO A 49 9.98 12.62 -19.12
CA PRO A 49 9.34 12.48 -20.42
C PRO A 49 8.65 11.12 -20.57
N TYR A 50 7.33 11.13 -20.82
CA TYR A 50 6.58 9.91 -21.07
C TYR A 50 6.84 9.36 -22.47
N GLY A 51 7.23 8.11 -22.57
CA GLY A 51 7.38 7.39 -23.83
C GLY A 51 8.80 6.83 -24.06
N SER A 52 9.19 6.77 -25.32
CA SER A 52 10.37 6.06 -25.81
C SER A 52 11.41 6.97 -26.48
N ARG A 53 11.47 8.22 -26.05
CA ARG A 53 12.46 9.20 -26.53
C ARG A 53 12.85 10.12 -25.39
N ASP A 54 14.14 10.18 -25.10
CA ASP A 54 14.69 11.18 -24.20
C ASP A 54 14.39 12.59 -24.74
N TYR A 55 14.16 13.53 -23.86
CA TYR A 55 13.75 14.87 -24.22
C TYR A 55 14.60 15.89 -23.45
N ASN A 56 15.24 16.82 -24.18
CA ASN A 56 16.15 17.82 -23.58
C ASN A 56 17.18 17.21 -22.61
N GLN A 57 17.79 16.09 -22.99
CA GLN A 57 18.76 15.32 -22.19
C GLN A 57 18.16 14.68 -20.91
N ILE A 58 16.84 14.73 -20.73
CA ILE A 58 16.14 14.06 -19.62
C ILE A 58 15.75 12.66 -20.10
N ALA A 59 16.05 11.66 -19.28
CA ALA A 59 15.70 10.27 -19.55
C ALA A 59 14.18 10.06 -19.63
N CYS A 60 13.71 9.36 -20.66
CA CYS A 60 12.31 9.00 -20.79
C CYS A 60 11.96 7.72 -20.03
N THR A 61 10.65 7.40 -19.95
CA THR A 61 10.14 6.20 -19.27
C THR A 61 10.92 4.92 -19.67
N TRP A 62 11.11 4.66 -20.97
CA TRP A 62 11.83 3.45 -21.43
C TRP A 62 13.33 3.47 -21.09
N THR A 63 13.96 4.64 -21.01
CA THR A 63 15.34 4.76 -20.55
C THR A 63 15.45 4.40 -19.08
N VAL A 64 14.50 4.82 -18.25
CA VAL A 64 14.47 4.48 -16.82
C VAL A 64 14.18 3.00 -16.61
N PHE A 65 13.25 2.39 -17.35
CA PHE A 65 12.94 0.95 -17.24
C PHE A 65 14.17 0.05 -17.44
N LYS A 66 15.17 0.48 -18.20
CA LYS A 66 16.45 -0.24 -18.34
C LYS A 66 17.27 -0.30 -17.05
N LYS A 67 16.90 0.50 -16.05
CA LYS A 67 17.55 0.53 -14.73
C LYS A 67 16.63 0.00 -13.65
N SER A 68 15.34 0.33 -13.73
CA SER A 68 14.35 0.00 -12.69
C SER A 68 13.69 -1.37 -12.88
N ASP A 69 13.53 -1.80 -14.15
CA ASP A 69 12.73 -3.00 -14.47
C ASP A 69 13.58 -4.01 -15.31
N VAL A 70 14.80 -4.27 -14.86
CA VAL A 70 15.75 -5.18 -15.51
C VAL A 70 16.04 -6.40 -14.64
N ARG A 71 15.93 -7.58 -15.25
CA ARG A 71 16.30 -8.86 -14.60
C ARG A 71 17.83 -9.01 -14.56
N PRO A 72 18.40 -9.83 -13.67
CA PRO A 72 19.86 -10.09 -13.61
C PRO A 72 20.48 -10.54 -14.92
N ASN A 73 19.70 -11.17 -15.81
CA ASN A 73 20.15 -11.60 -17.15
C ASN A 73 20.02 -10.51 -18.22
N GLY A 74 19.72 -9.26 -17.85
CA GLY A 74 19.57 -8.12 -18.76
C GLY A 74 18.25 -8.05 -19.53
N LYS A 75 17.31 -8.97 -19.28
CA LYS A 75 15.97 -8.95 -19.88
C LYS A 75 15.04 -7.97 -19.14
N VAL A 76 13.98 -7.56 -19.81
CA VAL A 76 12.93 -6.78 -19.18
C VAL A 76 12.28 -7.58 -18.05
N TRP A 77 12.04 -6.94 -16.92
CA TRP A 77 11.22 -7.51 -15.85
C TRP A 77 9.78 -7.18 -16.10
N ASP A 78 9.09 -8.07 -16.77
CA ASP A 78 7.66 -8.01 -17.00
C ASP A 78 6.92 -8.72 -15.85
N MET A 79 6.02 -8.00 -15.17
CA MET A 79 5.17 -8.55 -14.11
C MET A 79 3.80 -9.05 -14.64
N TYR A 80 3.61 -9.00 -15.95
CA TYR A 80 2.33 -9.33 -16.58
C TYR A 80 2.40 -10.61 -17.43
N SER A 81 3.61 -11.09 -17.75
CA SER A 81 3.78 -12.32 -18.51
C SER A 81 5.11 -13.01 -18.24
N ASN A 82 5.19 -14.30 -18.59
CA ASN A 82 6.45 -15.07 -18.62
C ASN A 82 7.21 -14.90 -19.93
N ASN A 83 6.78 -14.01 -20.81
CA ASN A 83 7.49 -13.75 -22.06
C ASN A 83 8.85 -13.09 -21.80
N SER A 84 9.84 -13.46 -22.60
CA SER A 84 11.20 -12.95 -22.47
C SER A 84 11.45 -11.83 -23.46
N TYR A 85 11.58 -10.60 -22.97
CA TYR A 85 11.80 -9.42 -23.78
C TYR A 85 13.23 -8.88 -23.62
N ASN A 86 13.83 -8.43 -24.74
CA ASN A 86 15.06 -7.65 -24.72
C ASN A 86 14.71 -6.16 -24.80
N PHE A 87 15.41 -5.34 -24.04
CA PHE A 87 15.32 -3.90 -24.23
C PHE A 87 15.77 -3.51 -25.65
N SER A 88 15.06 -2.55 -26.24
CA SER A 88 15.48 -1.93 -27.50
C SER A 88 16.75 -1.11 -27.30
N ASN A 89 17.51 -0.88 -28.39
CA ASN A 89 18.67 0.01 -28.37
C ASN A 89 18.24 1.47 -28.09
N GLY A 90 19.11 2.25 -27.45
CA GLY A 90 18.82 3.63 -27.07
C GLY A 90 17.58 3.75 -26.17
N ALA A 91 16.81 4.81 -26.30
CA ALA A 91 15.59 5.06 -25.53
C ALA A 91 14.32 4.38 -26.10
N GLY A 92 14.47 3.51 -27.13
CA GLY A 92 13.35 2.92 -27.86
C GLY A 92 12.46 2.02 -27.00
N ALA A 93 11.15 2.03 -27.33
CA ALA A 93 10.20 1.10 -26.76
C ALA A 93 10.56 -0.35 -27.10
N THR A 94 10.39 -1.26 -26.16
CA THR A 94 10.57 -2.69 -26.39
C THR A 94 9.41 -3.23 -27.25
N LYS A 95 9.76 -3.90 -28.35
CA LYS A 95 8.75 -4.45 -29.27
C LYS A 95 7.89 -5.48 -28.54
N GLY A 96 6.57 -5.37 -28.70
CA GLY A 96 5.59 -6.24 -28.06
C GLY A 96 5.22 -5.84 -26.63
N MET A 97 5.74 -4.73 -26.14
CA MET A 97 5.46 -4.21 -24.81
C MET A 97 4.88 -2.80 -24.81
N ASN A 98 4.17 -2.47 -23.77
CA ASN A 98 3.62 -1.15 -23.50
C ASN A 98 4.21 -0.56 -22.20
N ILE A 99 4.01 0.74 -22.00
CA ILE A 99 4.11 1.38 -20.70
C ILE A 99 2.74 1.23 -20.05
N GLU A 100 2.67 0.46 -18.97
CA GLU A 100 1.42 0.22 -18.26
C GLU A 100 1.32 1.11 -17.01
N HIS A 101 0.14 1.70 -16.84
CA HIS A 101 -0.25 2.37 -15.61
C HIS A 101 -0.91 1.34 -14.68
N SER A 102 -0.20 0.85 -13.66
CA SER A 102 -0.73 -0.15 -12.71
C SER A 102 -2.04 0.34 -12.10
N VAL A 103 -2.09 1.58 -11.62
CA VAL A 103 -3.34 2.30 -11.34
C VAL A 103 -3.81 2.93 -12.66
N PRO A 104 -4.98 2.55 -13.20
CA PRO A 104 -5.39 2.97 -14.54
C PRO A 104 -5.59 4.49 -14.64
N LYS A 105 -4.96 5.15 -15.61
CA LYS A 105 -5.07 6.61 -15.79
C LYS A 105 -6.50 7.11 -16.01
N SER A 106 -7.37 6.28 -16.55
CA SER A 106 -8.80 6.59 -16.69
C SER A 106 -9.50 6.81 -15.36
N TRP A 107 -8.91 6.36 -14.23
CA TRP A 107 -9.49 6.49 -12.91
C TRP A 107 -9.45 7.92 -12.35
N TRP A 108 -8.56 8.77 -12.88
CA TRP A 108 -8.58 10.23 -12.62
C TRP A 108 -8.91 11.05 -13.88
N GLY A 109 -9.15 10.36 -15.00
CA GLY A 109 -9.66 11.00 -16.23
C GLY A 109 -8.61 11.77 -16.99
N ASP A 110 -7.35 11.33 -16.98
CA ASP A 110 -6.30 11.95 -17.77
C ASP A 110 -6.34 11.46 -19.23
N ALA A 111 -6.18 12.39 -20.15
CA ALA A 111 -6.17 12.14 -21.58
C ALA A 111 -4.78 12.35 -22.16
N TYR A 112 -4.40 11.52 -23.12
CA TYR A 112 -3.13 11.64 -23.84
C TYR A 112 -3.26 12.66 -24.98
N ASP A 113 -2.39 13.68 -24.99
CA ASP A 113 -2.27 14.64 -26.06
C ASP A 113 -1.05 14.31 -26.94
N GLU A 114 -1.31 13.82 -28.16
CA GLU A 114 -0.27 13.46 -29.13
C GLU A 114 0.51 14.67 -29.64
N THR A 115 -0.06 15.86 -29.60
CA THR A 115 0.55 17.09 -30.13
C THR A 115 1.47 17.77 -29.11
N ALA A 116 1.34 17.42 -27.83
CA ALA A 116 2.12 17.99 -26.75
C ALA A 116 3.53 17.41 -26.66
N THR A 117 4.41 18.08 -25.91
CA THR A 117 5.77 17.58 -25.63
C THR A 117 5.71 16.35 -24.73
N PRO A 118 6.75 15.51 -24.72
CA PRO A 118 6.81 14.34 -23.84
C PRO A 118 6.62 14.64 -22.34
N LEU A 119 6.81 15.88 -21.90
CA LEU A 119 6.60 16.34 -20.51
C LEU A 119 5.20 16.90 -20.25
N THR A 120 4.39 17.13 -21.28
CA THR A 120 3.08 17.79 -21.17
C THR A 120 1.95 17.01 -21.82
N ARG A 121 2.19 15.77 -22.27
CA ARG A 121 1.19 14.87 -22.89
C ARG A 121 0.03 14.51 -21.99
N PHE A 122 0.24 14.57 -20.70
CA PHE A 122 -0.79 14.37 -19.69
C PHE A 122 -0.88 15.59 -18.80
N LYS A 123 -2.07 15.85 -18.29
CA LYS A 123 -2.33 16.94 -17.35
C LYS A 123 -1.76 16.66 -15.96
N TYR A 124 -1.91 15.46 -15.49
CA TYR A 124 -1.64 15.08 -14.11
C TYR A 124 -0.29 14.37 -13.93
N ASP A 125 0.41 14.64 -12.83
CA ASP A 125 1.72 14.06 -12.51
C ASP A 125 1.66 12.53 -12.35
N GLY A 126 0.56 12.01 -11.82
CA GLY A 126 0.34 10.57 -11.68
C GLY A 126 0.48 9.79 -12.99
N SER A 127 0.24 10.43 -14.15
CA SER A 127 0.42 9.78 -15.45
C SER A 127 1.87 9.65 -15.90
N TYR A 128 2.81 10.26 -15.17
CA TYR A 128 4.26 10.18 -15.43
C TYR A 128 5.02 9.40 -14.36
N ASP A 129 4.37 9.09 -13.24
CA ASP A 129 5.03 8.59 -12.04
C ASP A 129 5.48 7.14 -12.19
N LEU A 130 6.80 6.96 -12.17
CA LEU A 130 7.45 5.67 -12.35
C LEU A 130 7.23 4.69 -11.18
N HIS A 131 6.75 5.15 -10.02
CA HIS A 131 6.41 4.22 -8.93
C HIS A 131 5.21 3.34 -9.24
N HIS A 132 4.40 3.67 -10.26
CA HIS A 132 3.32 2.81 -10.74
C HIS A 132 3.32 2.57 -12.26
N LEU A 133 4.26 3.16 -13.01
CA LEU A 133 4.49 2.83 -14.41
C LEU A 133 5.43 1.65 -14.52
N THR A 134 5.08 0.65 -15.32
CA THR A 134 5.87 -0.56 -15.54
C THR A 134 5.88 -0.97 -17.00
N PRO A 135 6.94 -1.64 -17.49
CA PRO A 135 6.88 -2.31 -18.78
C PRO A 135 5.94 -3.52 -18.68
N SER A 136 5.08 -3.70 -19.66
CA SER A 136 4.08 -4.77 -19.66
C SER A 136 3.96 -5.42 -21.04
N ASP A 137 3.82 -6.74 -21.09
CA ASP A 137 3.36 -7.45 -22.27
C ASP A 137 2.08 -6.80 -22.84
N ALA A 138 2.06 -6.55 -24.15
CA ALA A 138 0.99 -5.80 -24.79
C ALA A 138 -0.37 -6.54 -24.75
N ALA A 139 -0.37 -7.87 -24.81
CA ALA A 139 -1.60 -8.66 -24.76
C ALA A 139 -2.18 -8.68 -23.34
N ALA A 140 -1.32 -8.88 -22.35
CA ALA A 140 -1.71 -8.84 -20.93
C ALA A 140 -2.21 -7.45 -20.52
N ASN A 141 -1.54 -6.37 -20.95
CA ASN A 141 -2.00 -5.00 -20.76
C ASN A 141 -3.39 -4.76 -21.37
N THR A 142 -3.58 -5.20 -22.60
CA THR A 142 -4.89 -5.09 -23.28
C THR A 142 -5.97 -5.85 -22.49
N ALA A 143 -5.68 -7.06 -22.03
CA ALA A 143 -6.61 -7.85 -21.24
C ALA A 143 -6.94 -7.18 -19.90
N LYS A 144 -5.91 -6.66 -19.18
CA LYS A 144 -6.09 -5.95 -17.92
C LYS A 144 -7.00 -4.72 -18.07
N SER A 145 -6.86 -3.97 -19.16
CA SER A 145 -7.67 -2.76 -19.39
C SER A 145 -7.62 -1.84 -18.14
N ASN A 146 -8.76 -1.33 -17.69
CA ASN A 146 -8.89 -0.53 -16.46
C ASN A 146 -9.63 -1.27 -15.34
N TYR A 147 -9.61 -2.60 -15.36
CA TYR A 147 -10.24 -3.39 -14.32
C TYR A 147 -9.55 -3.22 -12.97
N PRO A 148 -10.32 -3.24 -11.87
CA PRO A 148 -9.77 -3.21 -10.51
C PRO A 148 -8.99 -4.49 -10.20
N LEU A 149 -8.10 -4.39 -9.22
CA LEU A 149 -7.41 -5.53 -8.65
C LEU A 149 -8.41 -6.45 -7.93
N GLY A 150 -8.16 -7.75 -7.97
CA GLY A 150 -8.94 -8.71 -7.20
C GLY A 150 -8.65 -10.15 -7.57
N GLU A 151 -9.24 -11.08 -6.85
CA GLU A 151 -9.12 -12.52 -7.11
C GLU A 151 -10.14 -12.94 -8.17
N VAL A 152 -9.68 -13.65 -9.18
CA VAL A 152 -10.47 -14.03 -10.35
C VAL A 152 -10.98 -15.46 -10.17
N ASP A 153 -12.31 -15.60 -10.04
CA ASP A 153 -12.98 -16.91 -9.93
C ASP A 153 -13.13 -17.62 -11.29
N SER A 154 -13.39 -16.83 -12.33
CA SER A 154 -13.65 -17.36 -13.69
C SER A 154 -12.85 -16.54 -14.70
N PRO A 155 -11.64 -17.01 -15.09
CA PRO A 155 -10.77 -16.29 -16.00
C PRO A 155 -11.32 -16.29 -17.44
N LEU A 156 -11.26 -15.12 -18.08
CA LEU A 156 -11.45 -14.90 -19.52
C LEU A 156 -10.09 -14.81 -20.23
N PHE A 157 -9.07 -14.39 -19.52
CA PHE A 157 -7.68 -14.37 -19.96
C PHE A 157 -6.81 -14.92 -18.82
N ASP A 158 -5.91 -15.84 -19.14
CA ASP A 158 -4.93 -16.40 -18.22
C ASP A 158 -3.68 -16.79 -19.00
N ASN A 159 -2.54 -16.17 -18.68
CA ASN A 159 -1.24 -16.50 -19.29
C ASN A 159 -0.25 -17.10 -18.29
N GLY A 160 -0.74 -17.52 -17.12
CA GLY A 160 0.06 -18.07 -16.01
C GLY A 160 0.71 -17.03 -15.10
N VAL A 161 0.58 -15.72 -15.43
CA VAL A 161 1.06 -14.59 -14.60
C VAL A 161 -0.04 -13.56 -14.39
N THR A 162 -0.78 -13.24 -15.45
CA THR A 162 -1.94 -12.37 -15.42
C THR A 162 -3.20 -13.19 -15.61
N LYS A 163 -4.16 -13.03 -14.70
CA LYS A 163 -5.54 -13.45 -14.88
C LYS A 163 -6.46 -12.25 -14.99
N VAL A 164 -7.38 -12.28 -15.94
CA VAL A 164 -8.46 -11.31 -16.07
C VAL A 164 -9.76 -12.04 -16.24
N GLY A 165 -10.78 -11.71 -15.49
CA GLY A 165 -12.06 -12.38 -15.55
C GLY A 165 -12.96 -11.98 -14.40
N THR A 166 -14.05 -12.72 -14.21
CA THR A 166 -15.05 -12.42 -13.19
C THR A 166 -14.59 -12.89 -11.82
N GLY A 167 -14.75 -12.03 -10.82
CA GLY A 167 -14.59 -12.31 -9.40
C GLY A 167 -15.50 -11.39 -8.59
N GLN A 168 -15.31 -11.34 -7.27
CA GLN A 168 -16.14 -10.58 -6.34
C GLN A 168 -15.44 -9.31 -5.87
N ALA A 169 -16.07 -8.15 -6.07
CA ALA A 169 -15.64 -6.88 -5.50
C ALA A 169 -16.84 -6.10 -4.96
N ASN A 170 -16.75 -5.58 -3.73
CA ASN A 170 -17.84 -4.86 -3.06
C ASN A 170 -19.17 -5.64 -3.05
N GLY A 171 -19.12 -6.98 -2.89
CA GLY A 171 -20.27 -7.85 -2.89
C GLY A 171 -20.96 -8.03 -4.25
N ARG A 172 -20.26 -7.71 -5.34
CA ARG A 172 -20.79 -7.83 -6.71
C ARG A 172 -19.80 -8.56 -7.61
N ALA A 173 -20.33 -9.40 -8.52
CA ALA A 173 -19.55 -9.97 -9.59
C ALA A 173 -19.11 -8.88 -10.57
N THR A 174 -17.82 -8.81 -10.88
CA THR A 174 -17.25 -7.84 -11.80
C THR A 174 -15.97 -8.40 -12.43
N ASN A 175 -15.51 -7.80 -13.53
CA ASN A 175 -14.22 -8.14 -14.08
C ASN A 175 -13.09 -7.55 -13.24
N LEU A 176 -12.12 -8.38 -12.95
CA LEU A 176 -10.97 -8.10 -12.10
C LEU A 176 -9.67 -8.44 -12.83
N PHE A 177 -8.59 -7.83 -12.40
CA PHE A 177 -7.22 -8.21 -12.74
C PHE A 177 -6.54 -8.81 -11.51
N GLU A 178 -6.02 -10.03 -11.67
CA GLU A 178 -5.23 -10.72 -10.66
C GLU A 178 -3.81 -10.98 -11.20
N PRO A 179 -2.76 -10.43 -10.58
CA PRO A 179 -1.39 -10.79 -10.88
C PRO A 179 -1.01 -12.13 -10.24
N ALA A 180 0.10 -12.73 -10.68
CA ALA A 180 0.70 -13.87 -9.99
C ALA A 180 1.00 -13.53 -8.52
N ASP A 181 0.99 -14.56 -7.67
CA ASP A 181 1.14 -14.39 -6.21
C ASP A 181 2.42 -13.65 -5.82
N GLU A 182 3.52 -13.86 -6.57
CA GLU A 182 4.82 -13.21 -6.39
C GLU A 182 4.85 -11.71 -6.71
N TYR A 183 3.75 -11.15 -7.25
CA TYR A 183 3.61 -9.73 -7.58
C TYR A 183 2.42 -9.06 -6.88
N LYS A 184 1.66 -9.79 -6.08
CA LYS A 184 0.50 -9.23 -5.37
C LYS A 184 0.90 -8.09 -4.44
N GLY A 185 2.00 -8.25 -3.71
CA GLY A 185 2.57 -7.21 -2.86
C GLY A 185 3.09 -6.01 -3.63
N ASP A 186 3.77 -6.24 -4.77
CA ASP A 186 4.22 -5.17 -5.67
C ASP A 186 3.05 -4.27 -6.08
N PHE A 187 1.96 -4.87 -6.61
CA PHE A 187 0.78 -4.12 -7.00
C PHE A 187 0.11 -3.42 -5.81
N ALA A 188 0.03 -4.08 -4.66
CA ALA A 188 -0.53 -3.47 -3.46
C ALA A 188 0.26 -2.22 -3.05
N ARG A 189 1.60 -2.28 -3.00
CA ARG A 189 2.47 -1.15 -2.64
C ARG A 189 2.46 -0.03 -3.69
N MET A 190 2.26 -0.35 -4.98
CA MET A 190 2.04 0.66 -6.03
C MET A 190 0.73 1.43 -5.81
N TYR A 191 -0.36 0.73 -5.49
CA TYR A 191 -1.67 1.34 -5.23
C TYR A 191 -1.67 2.17 -3.94
N LEU A 192 -1.11 1.64 -2.85
CA LEU A 192 -0.96 2.34 -1.57
C LEU A 192 -0.13 3.62 -1.73
N TYR A 193 0.98 3.56 -2.46
CA TYR A 193 1.77 4.72 -2.84
C TYR A 193 0.92 5.73 -3.62
N PHE A 194 0.21 5.27 -4.65
CA PHE A 194 -0.54 6.14 -5.54
C PHE A 194 -1.64 6.91 -4.78
N VAL A 195 -2.43 6.24 -3.95
CA VAL A 195 -3.48 6.90 -3.15
C VAL A 195 -2.91 7.79 -2.04
N THR A 196 -1.63 7.65 -1.71
CA THR A 196 -0.92 8.55 -0.78
C THR A 196 -0.40 9.76 -1.52
N CYS A 197 0.39 9.56 -2.58
CA CYS A 197 0.99 10.64 -3.35
C CYS A 197 -0.05 11.55 -3.99
N TYR A 198 -1.18 11.01 -4.42
CA TYR A 198 -2.24 11.69 -5.16
C TYR A 198 -3.57 11.72 -4.39
N GLN A 199 -3.54 11.84 -3.07
CA GLN A 199 -4.75 11.84 -2.23
C GLN A 199 -5.76 12.95 -2.56
N ASP A 200 -5.32 14.00 -3.23
CA ASP A 200 -6.14 15.16 -3.61
C ASP A 200 -6.80 15.00 -4.99
N TYR A 201 -6.60 13.86 -5.66
CA TYR A 201 -7.24 13.63 -6.96
C TYR A 201 -8.74 13.41 -6.83
N SER A 202 -9.48 13.87 -7.84
CA SER A 202 -10.90 13.52 -8.02
C SER A 202 -11.01 12.24 -8.82
N TRP A 203 -11.60 11.22 -8.22
CA TRP A 203 -11.71 9.89 -8.82
C TRP A 203 -12.94 9.77 -9.71
N LYS A 204 -12.80 9.12 -10.87
CA LYS A 204 -13.92 8.75 -11.74
C LYS A 204 -14.66 7.54 -11.19
N SER A 205 -15.88 7.30 -11.69
CA SER A 205 -16.74 6.19 -11.22
C SER A 205 -16.06 4.82 -11.29
N SER A 206 -15.20 4.58 -12.28
CA SER A 206 -14.44 3.33 -12.40
C SER A 206 -13.45 3.09 -11.25
N ALA A 207 -12.89 4.16 -10.68
CA ALA A 207 -11.99 4.06 -9.52
C ALA A 207 -12.72 3.66 -8.23
N LEU A 208 -14.01 3.99 -8.11
CA LEU A 208 -14.79 3.75 -6.89
C LEU A 208 -15.04 2.27 -6.61
N SER A 209 -14.66 1.38 -7.53
CA SER A 209 -14.54 -0.05 -7.25
C SER A 209 -13.55 -0.39 -6.14
N MET A 210 -12.48 0.44 -5.99
CA MET A 210 -11.44 0.28 -4.95
C MET A 210 -11.21 1.53 -4.11
N PHE A 211 -11.53 2.73 -4.63
CA PHE A 211 -11.21 4.01 -4.01
C PHE A 211 -12.46 4.69 -3.45
N ALA A 212 -12.25 5.69 -2.59
CA ALA A 212 -13.27 6.58 -2.05
C ALA A 212 -12.94 8.04 -2.37
N GLN A 213 -13.96 8.91 -2.50
CA GLN A 213 -13.78 10.35 -2.76
C GLN A 213 -13.44 11.12 -1.47
N ASN A 214 -12.30 10.77 -0.88
CA ASN A 214 -11.77 11.44 0.31
C ASN A 214 -10.24 11.38 0.29
N SER A 215 -9.58 12.20 1.10
CA SER A 215 -8.13 12.18 1.26
C SER A 215 -7.66 11.07 2.20
N TYR A 216 -8.55 10.54 3.06
CA TYR A 216 -8.29 9.41 3.96
C TYR A 216 -9.60 8.65 4.24
N PRO A 217 -9.58 7.33 4.17
CA PRO A 217 -8.46 6.44 3.80
C PRO A 217 -8.11 6.46 2.30
N THR A 218 -8.86 7.15 1.43
CA THR A 218 -8.82 7.15 -0.04
C THR A 218 -9.18 5.79 -0.66
N LEU A 219 -9.17 4.73 0.13
CA LEU A 219 -9.59 3.38 -0.23
C LEU A 219 -11.00 3.13 0.31
N ASN A 220 -11.83 2.42 -0.46
CA ASN A 220 -13.05 1.83 0.08
C ASN A 220 -12.71 0.54 0.86
N ALA A 221 -13.68 -0.03 1.57
CA ALA A 221 -13.46 -1.22 2.41
C ALA A 221 -12.88 -2.41 1.62
N TYR A 222 -13.33 -2.62 0.38
CA TYR A 222 -12.82 -3.69 -0.48
C TYR A 222 -11.36 -3.45 -0.84
N GLY A 223 -11.04 -2.24 -1.37
CA GLY A 223 -9.69 -1.89 -1.77
C GLY A 223 -8.70 -1.97 -0.60
N GLN A 224 -9.10 -1.44 0.57
CA GLN A 224 -8.26 -1.51 1.77
C GLN A 224 -7.99 -2.95 2.20
N SER A 225 -9.02 -3.79 2.31
CA SER A 225 -8.88 -5.20 2.72
C SER A 225 -8.01 -5.99 1.75
N LEU A 226 -8.22 -5.83 0.43
CA LEU A 226 -7.46 -6.52 -0.59
C LEU A 226 -5.98 -6.12 -0.58
N LEU A 227 -5.69 -4.81 -0.55
CA LEU A 227 -4.31 -4.31 -0.60
C LEU A 227 -3.53 -4.67 0.67
N LEU A 228 -4.16 -4.63 1.85
CA LEU A 228 -3.57 -5.12 3.10
C LEU A 228 -3.26 -6.62 3.03
N LYS A 229 -4.22 -7.43 2.55
CA LYS A 229 -4.04 -8.87 2.36
C LYS A 229 -2.82 -9.16 1.48
N TRP A 230 -2.76 -8.53 0.30
CA TRP A 230 -1.69 -8.76 -0.67
C TRP A 230 -0.33 -8.23 -0.19
N HIS A 231 -0.31 -7.07 0.46
CA HIS A 231 0.90 -6.50 1.08
C HIS A 231 1.52 -7.43 2.12
N ARG A 232 0.68 -8.05 2.97
CA ARG A 232 1.11 -9.00 4.01
C ARG A 232 1.51 -10.36 3.43
N GLN A 233 0.81 -10.81 2.37
CA GLN A 233 1.02 -12.10 1.72
C GLN A 233 2.34 -12.14 0.94
N ASP A 234 2.70 -11.04 0.29
CA ASP A 234 3.88 -10.91 -0.57
C ASP A 234 4.77 -9.77 -0.05
N PRO A 235 5.72 -10.07 0.85
CA PRO A 235 6.64 -9.11 1.43
C PRO A 235 7.55 -8.45 0.38
N VAL A 236 8.12 -7.29 0.74
CA VAL A 236 9.03 -6.53 -0.15
C VAL A 236 10.17 -7.40 -0.63
N SER A 237 10.32 -7.46 -1.95
CA SER A 237 11.35 -8.20 -2.66
C SER A 237 12.59 -7.34 -2.96
N GLN A 238 13.74 -7.98 -3.23
CA GLN A 238 14.95 -7.27 -3.68
C GLN A 238 14.70 -6.49 -4.98
N LYS A 239 13.88 -7.02 -5.89
CA LYS A 239 13.44 -6.33 -7.11
C LYS A 239 12.79 -4.98 -6.82
N GLU A 240 11.91 -4.92 -5.83
CA GLU A 240 11.23 -3.67 -5.47
C GLU A 240 12.20 -2.65 -4.86
N ILE A 241 13.16 -3.11 -4.05
CA ILE A 241 14.21 -2.26 -3.48
C ILE A 241 15.07 -1.66 -4.59
N ASP A 242 15.58 -2.50 -5.48
CA ASP A 242 16.39 -2.07 -6.61
C ASP A 242 15.63 -1.09 -7.50
N ARG A 243 14.34 -1.38 -7.73
CA ARG A 243 13.45 -0.51 -8.48
C ARG A 243 13.23 0.83 -7.79
N ASN A 244 12.96 0.83 -6.49
CA ASN A 244 12.77 2.04 -5.69
C ASN A 244 14.02 2.94 -5.74
N ASN A 245 15.21 2.36 -5.61
CA ASN A 245 16.48 3.04 -5.72
C ASN A 245 16.69 3.63 -7.13
N ALA A 246 16.42 2.85 -8.17
CA ALA A 246 16.56 3.29 -9.54
C ALA A 246 15.59 4.44 -9.86
N VAL A 247 14.31 4.33 -9.52
CA VAL A 247 13.32 5.39 -9.73
C VAL A 247 13.72 6.66 -8.98
N TYR A 248 14.15 6.53 -7.72
CA TYR A 248 14.63 7.67 -6.93
C TYR A 248 15.74 8.46 -7.64
N SER A 249 16.69 7.77 -8.27
CA SER A 249 17.82 8.43 -8.94
C SER A 249 17.40 9.32 -10.14
N PHE A 250 16.19 9.12 -10.68
CA PHE A 250 15.65 9.89 -11.79
C PHE A 250 14.53 10.84 -11.36
N GLN A 251 13.60 10.35 -10.52
CA GLN A 251 12.36 11.05 -10.17
C GLN A 251 12.47 11.85 -8.87
N GLY A 252 13.40 11.47 -7.99
CA GLY A 252 13.73 12.20 -6.76
C GLY A 252 12.82 11.88 -5.57
N ASN A 253 11.85 10.98 -5.73
CA ASN A 253 11.02 10.47 -4.62
C ASN A 253 11.11 8.95 -4.51
N ARG A 254 10.63 8.40 -3.39
CA ARG A 254 10.69 6.97 -3.06
C ARG A 254 9.30 6.47 -2.69
N ASN A 255 9.05 5.18 -2.90
CA ASN A 255 7.88 4.54 -2.34
C ASN A 255 8.14 4.16 -0.87
N PRO A 256 7.50 4.83 0.11
CA PRO A 256 7.73 4.59 1.53
C PRO A 256 7.30 3.19 1.98
N PHE A 257 6.38 2.56 1.27
CA PHE A 257 5.87 1.23 1.59
C PHE A 257 6.80 0.10 1.12
N ILE A 258 7.88 0.45 0.40
CA ILE A 258 9.02 -0.42 0.11
C ILE A 258 10.11 -0.21 1.17
N ASP A 259 10.42 1.04 1.53
CA ASP A 259 11.47 1.37 2.49
C ASP A 259 11.06 1.03 3.94
N TYR A 260 9.81 1.29 4.29
CA TYR A 260 9.21 1.02 5.60
C TYR A 260 7.85 0.32 5.43
N PRO A 261 7.82 -0.98 5.09
CA PRO A 261 6.59 -1.70 4.78
C PRO A 261 5.54 -1.64 5.91
N ASN A 262 6.00 -1.58 7.15
CA ASN A 262 5.14 -1.47 8.33
C ASN A 262 4.34 -0.15 8.40
N MET A 263 4.73 0.93 7.68
CA MET A 263 3.92 2.15 7.61
C MET A 263 2.49 1.90 7.13
N VAL A 264 2.29 0.87 6.30
CA VAL A 264 0.97 0.47 5.82
C VAL A 264 0.04 0.15 6.98
N GLU A 265 0.56 -0.53 8.01
CA GLU A 265 -0.23 -0.90 9.18
C GLU A 265 -0.65 0.33 10.02
N TYR A 266 0.21 1.32 10.10
CA TYR A 266 -0.08 2.56 10.84
C TYR A 266 -1.05 3.49 10.10
N ILE A 267 -1.20 3.32 8.77
CA ILE A 267 -2.11 4.15 7.98
C ILE A 267 -3.47 3.46 7.77
N TRP A 268 -3.50 2.16 7.43
CA TRP A 268 -4.72 1.46 7.03
C TRP A 268 -4.96 0.12 7.74
N GLY A 269 -3.94 -0.42 8.41
CA GLY A 269 -3.98 -1.76 9.01
C GLY A 269 -4.25 -1.75 10.51
N ASP A 270 -3.67 -2.73 11.18
CA ASP A 270 -3.97 -3.04 12.57
C ASP A 270 -3.32 -2.08 13.58
N SER A 271 -2.39 -1.22 13.11
CA SER A 271 -1.65 -0.27 13.95
C SER A 271 -2.13 1.18 13.82
N THR A 272 -3.33 1.44 13.31
CA THR A 272 -3.86 2.80 13.15
C THR A 272 -4.07 3.56 14.46
N ASN A 273 -4.13 2.86 15.58
CA ASN A 273 -4.22 3.44 16.92
C ASN A 273 -2.83 3.68 17.56
N TYR A 274 -1.74 3.29 16.89
CA TYR A 274 -0.38 3.44 17.38
C TYR A 274 0.36 4.51 16.58
N GLU A 275 1.32 5.16 17.21
CA GLU A 275 2.19 6.15 16.57
C GLU A 275 3.34 5.45 15.83
N PHE A 276 3.57 5.85 14.58
CA PHE A 276 4.68 5.34 13.79
C PHE A 276 6.02 5.81 14.37
N SER A 277 7.01 4.92 14.38
CA SER A 277 8.40 5.24 14.69
C SER A 277 9.35 4.51 13.76
N PHE A 278 10.39 5.21 13.28
CA PHE A 278 11.47 4.61 12.47
C PHE A 278 12.27 3.54 13.23
N SER A 279 12.34 3.65 14.54
CA SER A 279 13.00 2.65 15.40
C SER A 279 12.18 1.37 15.57
N GLY A 280 10.94 1.35 15.10
CA GLY A 280 9.98 0.27 15.36
C GLY A 280 9.48 0.22 16.81
N GLN A 281 9.90 1.17 17.65
CA GLN A 281 9.40 1.34 19.01
C GLN A 281 8.52 2.59 19.05
N SER A 282 7.32 2.45 19.56
CA SER A 282 6.48 3.62 19.82
C SER A 282 7.16 4.52 20.86
N THR A 283 7.30 5.80 20.54
CA THR A 283 7.89 6.79 21.44
C THR A 283 6.91 7.27 22.52
N SER A 284 5.63 6.96 22.36
CA SER A 284 4.59 7.32 23.32
C SER A 284 4.54 6.30 24.47
N ALA A 285 4.40 6.79 25.68
CA ALA A 285 4.17 5.94 26.84
C ALA A 285 2.90 5.08 26.65
N PRO A 286 2.91 3.82 27.12
CA PRO A 286 1.69 3.02 27.15
C PRO A 286 0.58 3.77 27.89
N SER A 287 -0.61 3.77 27.33
CA SER A 287 -1.78 4.40 27.94
C SER A 287 -3.02 3.56 27.79
N ILE A 288 -3.94 3.69 28.72
CA ILE A 288 -5.24 3.04 28.73
C ILE A 288 -6.29 4.11 28.94
N SER A 289 -7.35 4.07 28.17
CA SER A 289 -8.54 4.90 28.38
C SER A 289 -9.77 4.00 28.53
N ILE A 290 -10.69 4.41 29.37
CA ILE A 290 -11.95 3.73 29.61
C ILE A 290 -13.12 4.66 29.28
N SER A 291 -14.20 4.09 28.74
CA SER A 291 -15.38 4.88 28.33
C SER A 291 -16.05 5.59 29.47
N ASN A 292 -16.07 4.97 30.64
CA ASN A 292 -16.75 5.46 31.83
C ASN A 292 -15.93 5.13 33.07
N ASP A 293 -15.72 6.11 33.92
CA ASP A 293 -15.06 5.97 35.23
C ASP A 293 -16.03 5.46 36.33
N LYS A 294 -17.32 5.48 36.04
CA LYS A 294 -18.38 5.04 36.96
C LYS A 294 -19.49 4.35 36.20
N ILE A 295 -19.91 3.19 36.70
CA ILE A 295 -21.08 2.44 36.21
C ILE A 295 -22.13 2.34 37.31
N GLU A 296 -23.35 2.72 36.99
CA GLU A 296 -24.48 2.58 37.90
C GLU A 296 -25.44 1.52 37.34
N PHE A 297 -25.64 0.46 38.12
CA PHE A 297 -26.55 -0.62 37.75
C PHE A 297 -28.02 -0.26 38.10
N GLY A 298 -28.23 0.70 39.00
CA GLY A 298 -29.54 1.04 39.54
C GLY A 298 -30.09 -0.09 40.43
N TYR A 299 -31.40 -0.14 40.54
CA TYR A 299 -32.09 -1.22 41.31
C TYR A 299 -32.06 -2.52 40.51
N ILE A 300 -31.61 -3.61 41.14
CA ILE A 300 -31.66 -4.98 40.63
C ILE A 300 -32.48 -5.80 41.59
N GLY A 301 -33.50 -6.52 41.09
CA GLY A 301 -34.33 -7.41 41.93
C GLY A 301 -33.54 -8.64 42.42
N THR A 302 -33.97 -9.23 43.53
CA THR A 302 -33.41 -10.49 44.00
C THR A 302 -33.58 -11.58 42.94
N GLU A 303 -32.54 -12.40 42.75
CA GLU A 303 -32.45 -13.46 41.72
C GLU A 303 -32.44 -13.00 40.27
N THR A 304 -32.11 -11.74 40.03
CA THR A 304 -31.91 -11.19 38.67
C THR A 304 -30.50 -10.67 38.48
N SER A 305 -30.03 -10.65 37.24
CA SER A 305 -28.73 -10.05 36.87
C SER A 305 -28.92 -8.95 35.85
N LYS A 306 -27.95 -8.04 35.77
CA LYS A 306 -27.96 -6.95 34.82
C LYS A 306 -26.52 -6.72 34.32
N ASP A 307 -26.32 -6.76 33.02
CA ASP A 307 -25.03 -6.51 32.41
C ASP A 307 -24.87 -5.04 32.01
N LYS A 308 -23.65 -4.58 32.09
CA LYS A 308 -23.17 -3.28 31.59
C LYS A 308 -21.86 -3.43 30.93
N GLU A 309 -21.64 -2.69 29.83
CA GLU A 309 -20.43 -2.72 29.07
C GLU A 309 -19.56 -1.51 29.38
N ILE A 310 -18.24 -1.75 29.44
CA ILE A 310 -17.19 -0.73 29.48
C ILE A 310 -16.30 -0.94 28.27
N TYR A 311 -16.06 0.11 27.54
CA TYR A 311 -15.10 0.07 26.45
C TYR A 311 -13.74 0.53 26.96
N ILE A 312 -12.72 -0.29 26.70
CA ILE A 312 -11.33 -0.01 27.04
C ILE A 312 -10.58 0.16 25.73
N LYS A 313 -9.77 1.23 25.62
CA LYS A 313 -8.82 1.44 24.51
C LYS A 313 -7.43 1.50 25.06
N GLY A 314 -6.54 0.73 24.44
CA GLY A 314 -5.12 0.76 24.70
C GLY A 314 -4.37 1.55 23.65
N LYS A 315 -3.25 2.16 24.02
CA LYS A 315 -2.29 2.75 23.11
C LYS A 315 -0.88 2.35 23.54
N ASN A 316 -0.06 1.86 22.61
CA ASN A 316 1.34 1.47 22.86
C ASN A 316 1.52 0.39 23.95
N LEU A 317 0.57 -0.50 24.07
CA LEU A 317 0.63 -1.59 25.03
C LEU A 317 1.60 -2.68 24.54
N THR A 318 2.48 -3.12 25.42
CA THR A 318 3.46 -4.18 25.16
C THR A 318 3.06 -5.52 25.78
N THR A 319 2.04 -5.50 26.62
CA THR A 319 1.50 -6.67 27.32
C THR A 319 -0.01 -6.55 27.45
N ASP A 320 -0.67 -7.68 27.61
CA ASP A 320 -2.10 -7.77 27.86
C ASP A 320 -2.50 -7.02 29.15
N ILE A 321 -3.73 -6.55 29.18
CA ILE A 321 -4.34 -5.92 30.37
C ILE A 321 -5.11 -6.97 31.14
N THR A 322 -4.91 -6.98 32.46
CA THR A 322 -5.74 -7.77 33.35
C THR A 322 -6.70 -6.87 34.12
N ALA A 323 -8.00 -7.12 33.97
CA ALA A 323 -9.04 -6.50 34.77
C ALA A 323 -9.34 -7.32 36.02
N LYS A 324 -9.54 -6.66 37.15
CA LYS A 324 -9.90 -7.31 38.43
C LYS A 324 -10.98 -6.52 39.13
N LEU A 325 -11.91 -7.21 39.75
CA LEU A 325 -12.82 -6.62 40.72
C LEU A 325 -12.10 -6.40 42.05
N LEU A 326 -12.22 -5.21 42.57
CA LEU A 326 -11.72 -4.84 43.89
C LEU A 326 -12.90 -4.63 44.82
N ASN A 327 -12.80 -5.03 46.11
CA ASN A 327 -13.84 -4.88 47.13
C ASN A 327 -15.16 -5.55 46.74
N ASN A 328 -15.08 -6.73 46.11
CA ASN A 328 -16.26 -7.56 45.77
C ASN A 328 -16.45 -8.69 46.81
N ASP A 329 -16.45 -8.33 48.07
CA ASP A 329 -16.47 -9.31 49.19
C ASP A 329 -17.80 -10.11 49.26
N SER A 330 -18.87 -9.56 48.75
CA SER A 330 -20.16 -10.23 48.64
C SER A 330 -20.30 -11.16 47.45
N GLY A 331 -19.40 -11.02 46.46
CA GLY A 331 -19.45 -11.79 45.21
C GLY A 331 -20.60 -11.37 44.26
N ASP A 332 -21.17 -10.18 44.48
CA ASP A 332 -22.33 -9.70 43.74
C ASP A 332 -21.99 -9.26 42.28
N PHE A 333 -20.70 -9.09 41.96
CA PHE A 333 -20.25 -8.69 40.65
C PHE A 333 -19.33 -9.74 40.01
N SER A 334 -19.41 -9.85 38.69
CA SER A 334 -18.50 -10.67 37.89
C SER A 334 -18.03 -9.90 36.67
N LEU A 335 -16.83 -10.28 36.12
CA LEU A 335 -16.33 -9.77 34.86
C LEU A 335 -16.61 -10.79 33.78
N GLY A 336 -17.18 -10.36 32.66
CA GLY A 336 -17.36 -11.21 31.48
C GLY A 336 -16.02 -11.55 30.82
N MET A 337 -15.03 -10.63 30.93
CA MET A 337 -13.67 -10.83 30.45
C MET A 337 -12.68 -10.24 31.45
N SER A 338 -11.64 -10.99 31.81
CA SER A 338 -10.62 -10.55 32.77
C SER A 338 -9.24 -10.35 32.16
N ASN A 339 -8.98 -10.89 30.97
CA ASN A 339 -7.75 -10.69 30.22
C ASN A 339 -8.09 -10.10 28.85
N LEU A 340 -7.45 -8.98 28.54
CA LEU A 340 -7.67 -8.18 27.34
C LEU A 340 -6.35 -8.16 26.56
N PRO A 341 -6.25 -8.91 25.45
CA PRO A 341 -5.04 -8.95 24.64
C PRO A 341 -4.64 -7.58 24.12
N ALA A 342 -3.37 -7.22 24.21
CA ALA A 342 -2.86 -5.91 23.79
C ALA A 342 -3.16 -5.61 22.31
N HIS A 343 -3.24 -6.64 21.47
CA HIS A 343 -3.52 -6.51 20.03
C HIS A 343 -5.01 -6.32 19.70
N GLU A 344 -5.90 -6.43 20.68
CA GLU A 344 -7.35 -6.22 20.52
C GLU A 344 -7.83 -4.87 21.09
N LEU A 345 -6.94 -4.09 21.71
CA LEU A 345 -7.23 -2.83 22.37
C LEU A 345 -6.77 -1.61 21.57
#